data_504ba1b48b69ced1d8db1d497be1a2bf
#
_entry.id   504ba1b48b69ced1d8db1d497be1a2bf
#
_cell.length_a   1.000
_cell.length_b   1.000
_cell.length_c   1.000
_cell.angle_alpha   90.00
_cell.angle_beta   90.00
_cell.angle_gamma   90.00
#
_symmetry.space_group_name_H-M   'P 1'
#
loop_
_entity.id
_entity.type
_entity.pdbx_description
1 polymer ?
#
loop_
_entity_poly.entity_id
_entity_poly.type
_entity_poly.pdbx_seq_one_letter_code
_entity_poly.pdbx_strand_id
1 'polypeptide(L)'
;DVELAILLKTENKAFKVEKYVHSYPHCWRTDTPVLYYPLDSWFVKMTAVRDRLVSLNQEINWKPKATGEGRFANWLENINDWNLSRSRYWGIPLPIWRTEDTKEEKIIGSVEELVTEINKSIAAGFMQENPFKNFKVGDMSEANYDLIDLHKNIVDEIVLVSDSGKPMKRESDLIDVWFDSGSMPYAQVHYPFENKELIDNGKAFPADFIAEGVDQTRGWFYTLHAI
;
A
#
# COMPACT_ATOMS: atom_id res chain seq x y z
N ASP A 1 24.28 -15.95 -15.26
CA ASP A 1 24.27 -15.16 -16.52
C ASP A 1 25.43 -15.53 -17.46
N VAL A 2 26.65 -15.68 -16.95
CA VAL A 2 27.80 -16.05 -17.80
C VAL A 2 27.61 -17.43 -18.46
N GLU A 3 27.16 -18.43 -17.72
CA GLU A 3 26.86 -19.76 -18.24
C GLU A 3 25.76 -19.73 -19.30
N LEU A 4 24.72 -18.92 -19.10
CA LEU A 4 23.67 -18.73 -20.08
C LEU A 4 24.20 -18.09 -21.37
N ALA A 5 25.07 -17.08 -21.28
CA ALA A 5 25.68 -16.45 -22.43
C ALA A 5 26.60 -17.46 -23.20
N ILE A 6 27.33 -18.33 -22.49
CA ILE A 6 28.11 -19.40 -23.07
C ILE A 6 27.21 -20.42 -23.76
N LEU A 7 26.12 -20.84 -23.13
CA LEU A 7 25.16 -21.79 -23.71
C LEU A 7 24.56 -21.23 -25.01
N LEU A 8 24.07 -20.01 -25.01
CA LEU A 8 23.50 -19.38 -26.19
C LEU A 8 24.51 -19.24 -27.34
N LYS A 9 25.76 -18.95 -26.99
CA LYS A 9 26.85 -18.92 -27.98
C LYS A 9 27.12 -20.30 -28.56
N THR A 10 27.17 -21.33 -27.70
CA THR A 10 27.43 -22.71 -28.13
C THR A 10 26.31 -23.26 -29.02
N GLU A 11 25.07 -22.90 -28.71
CA GLU A 11 23.90 -23.28 -29.49
C GLU A 11 23.67 -22.41 -30.73
N ASN A 12 24.57 -21.49 -31.05
CA ASN A 12 24.46 -20.52 -32.15
C ASN A 12 23.19 -19.68 -32.12
N LYS A 13 22.71 -19.37 -30.91
CA LYS A 13 21.54 -18.53 -30.67
C LYS A 13 21.86 -17.09 -30.29
N ALA A 14 23.13 -16.79 -30.03
CA ALA A 14 23.60 -15.44 -29.73
C ALA A 14 24.19 -14.79 -30.97
N PHE A 15 23.67 -13.63 -31.36
CA PHE A 15 24.21 -12.82 -32.48
C PHE A 15 25.62 -12.32 -32.19
N LYS A 16 25.84 -11.81 -30.95
CA LYS A 16 27.15 -11.31 -30.48
C LYS A 16 27.25 -11.50 -28.97
N VAL A 17 28.43 -11.88 -28.49
CA VAL A 17 28.75 -11.91 -27.06
C VAL A 17 30.06 -11.16 -26.86
N GLU A 18 30.01 -10.10 -26.06
CA GLU A 18 31.20 -9.32 -25.71
C GLU A 18 31.20 -8.94 -24.24
N LYS A 19 32.38 -8.69 -23.69
CA LYS A 19 32.50 -8.21 -22.30
C LYS A 19 32.29 -6.71 -22.28
N TYR A 20 31.38 -6.27 -21.40
CA TYR A 20 31.09 -4.87 -21.16
C TYR A 20 31.26 -4.55 -19.67
N VAL A 21 31.97 -3.47 -19.36
CA VAL A 21 32.17 -2.99 -17.98
C VAL A 21 31.26 -1.80 -17.75
N HIS A 22 30.39 -1.92 -16.76
CA HIS A 22 29.44 -0.88 -16.39
C HIS A 22 29.18 -0.88 -14.88
N SER A 23 28.62 0.22 -14.38
CA SER A 23 28.12 0.25 -12.98
C SER A 23 26.92 -0.68 -12.84
N TYR A 24 26.91 -1.46 -11.78
CA TYR A 24 25.80 -2.35 -11.44
C TYR A 24 25.22 -2.00 -10.07
N PRO A 25 23.89 -1.93 -9.91
CA PRO A 25 23.28 -1.58 -8.64
C PRO A 25 23.51 -2.67 -7.58
N HIS A 26 23.89 -2.24 -6.39
CA HIS A 26 24.07 -3.09 -5.22
C HIS A 26 23.07 -2.72 -4.13
N CYS A 27 22.68 -3.69 -3.33
CA CYS A 27 21.85 -3.47 -2.16
C CYS A 27 22.61 -2.61 -1.14
N TRP A 28 22.08 -1.45 -0.79
CA TRP A 28 22.73 -0.51 0.13
C TRP A 28 22.90 -1.04 1.56
N ARG A 29 22.21 -2.13 1.93
CA ARG A 29 22.35 -2.78 3.24
C ARG A 29 23.38 -3.89 3.27
N THR A 30 23.53 -4.65 2.19
CA THR A 30 24.34 -5.86 2.14
C THR A 30 25.50 -5.78 1.16
N ASP A 31 25.56 -4.72 0.36
CA ASP A 31 26.54 -4.51 -0.72
C ASP A 31 26.60 -5.66 -1.74
N THR A 32 25.52 -6.44 -1.81
CA THR A 32 25.39 -7.52 -2.79
C THR A 32 24.74 -7.03 -4.08
N PRO A 33 25.12 -7.56 -5.26
CA PRO A 33 24.45 -7.24 -6.51
C PRO A 33 22.95 -7.54 -6.43
N VAL A 34 22.10 -6.62 -6.92
CA VAL A 34 20.66 -6.85 -6.99
C VAL A 34 20.28 -7.60 -8.25
N LEU A 35 19.28 -8.47 -8.16
CA LEU A 35 18.65 -9.09 -9.32
C LEU A 35 17.38 -8.35 -9.69
N TYR A 36 17.18 -8.14 -10.99
CA TYR A 36 15.88 -7.74 -11.51
C TYR A 36 14.99 -8.97 -11.64
N TYR A 37 14.07 -9.12 -10.71
CA TYR A 37 13.20 -10.28 -10.62
C TYR A 37 11.73 -9.82 -10.59
N PRO A 38 10.86 -10.34 -11.45
CA PRO A 38 9.43 -10.01 -11.40
C PRO A 38 8.80 -10.63 -10.15
N LEU A 39 8.03 -9.83 -9.44
CA LEU A 39 7.25 -10.24 -8.28
C LEU A 39 5.81 -9.78 -8.48
N ASP A 40 4.87 -10.64 -8.12
CA ASP A 40 3.48 -10.24 -8.02
C ASP A 40 3.35 -9.16 -6.94
N SER A 41 2.60 -8.11 -7.25
CA SER A 41 2.47 -6.95 -6.38
C SER A 41 1.08 -6.37 -6.48
N TRP A 42 0.65 -5.71 -5.40
CA TRP A 42 -0.60 -4.96 -5.36
C TRP A 42 -0.40 -3.52 -5.78
N PHE A 43 -1.28 -3.03 -6.63
CA PHE A 43 -1.20 -1.68 -7.17
C PHE A 43 -2.49 -0.90 -6.93
N VAL A 44 -2.35 0.38 -6.61
CA VAL A 44 -3.44 1.34 -6.76
C VAL A 44 -3.45 1.83 -8.20
N LYS A 45 -4.58 1.71 -8.88
CA LYS A 45 -4.71 2.09 -10.31
C LYS A 45 -4.83 3.60 -10.46
N MET A 46 -3.71 4.31 -10.24
CA MET A 46 -3.62 5.77 -10.32
C MET A 46 -3.96 6.30 -11.72
N THR A 47 -3.65 5.53 -12.75
CA THR A 47 -3.99 5.86 -14.14
C THR A 47 -5.50 6.02 -14.37
N ALA A 48 -6.35 5.38 -13.55
CA ALA A 48 -7.80 5.53 -13.64
C ALA A 48 -8.32 6.90 -13.16
N VAL A 49 -7.55 7.58 -12.31
CA VAL A 49 -7.92 8.88 -11.71
C VAL A 49 -7.01 10.03 -12.16
N ARG A 50 -6.12 9.79 -13.13
CA ARG A 50 -5.13 10.74 -13.61
C ARG A 50 -5.72 12.10 -13.94
N ASP A 51 -6.78 12.14 -14.73
CA ASP A 51 -7.36 13.41 -15.22
C ASP A 51 -7.95 14.22 -14.05
N ARG A 52 -8.49 13.54 -13.02
CA ARG A 52 -8.93 14.19 -11.78
C ARG A 52 -7.76 14.79 -11.01
N LEU A 53 -6.66 14.02 -10.86
CA LEU A 53 -5.46 14.51 -10.17
C LEU A 53 -4.88 15.75 -10.85
N VAL A 54 -4.81 15.74 -12.19
CA VAL A 54 -4.34 16.89 -12.98
C VAL A 54 -5.25 18.09 -12.77
N SER A 55 -6.57 17.90 -12.78
CA SER A 55 -7.55 18.98 -12.56
C SER A 55 -7.42 19.57 -11.16
N LEU A 56 -7.37 18.75 -10.12
CA LEU A 56 -7.25 19.20 -8.73
C LEU A 56 -5.93 19.95 -8.45
N ASN A 57 -4.84 19.57 -9.12
CA ASN A 57 -3.58 20.30 -9.02
C ASN A 57 -3.70 21.78 -9.45
N GLN A 58 -4.62 22.09 -10.37
CA GLN A 58 -4.83 23.46 -10.83
C GLN A 58 -5.52 24.36 -9.79
N GLU A 59 -6.17 23.75 -8.78
CA GLU A 59 -6.83 24.46 -7.68
C GLU A 59 -5.84 24.86 -6.57
N ILE A 60 -4.64 24.25 -6.56
CA ILE A 60 -3.62 24.49 -5.53
C ILE A 60 -2.84 25.79 -5.84
N ASN A 61 -2.75 26.68 -4.85
CA ASN A 61 -1.97 27.91 -4.94
C ASN A 61 -0.49 27.66 -4.67
N TRP A 62 0.21 27.08 -5.62
CA TRP A 62 1.63 26.75 -5.51
C TRP A 62 2.53 27.96 -5.33
N LYS A 63 3.50 27.86 -4.40
CA LYS A 63 4.57 28.86 -4.21
C LYS A 63 5.94 28.15 -4.16
N PRO A 64 6.80 28.27 -5.18
CA PRO A 64 6.58 29.01 -6.42
C PRO A 64 5.59 28.30 -7.37
N LYS A 65 4.90 29.07 -8.18
CA LYS A 65 3.90 28.60 -9.15
C LYS A 65 4.46 27.56 -10.13
N ALA A 66 5.71 27.74 -10.57
CA ALA A 66 6.40 26.83 -11.47
C ALA A 66 6.53 25.38 -10.93
N THR A 67 6.46 25.17 -9.60
CA THR A 67 6.48 23.83 -9.02
C THR A 67 5.22 23.04 -9.40
N GLY A 68 4.06 23.66 -9.28
CA GLY A 68 2.78 23.04 -9.63
C GLY A 68 2.55 22.90 -11.12
N GLU A 69 2.80 23.97 -11.88
CA GLU A 69 2.60 24.00 -13.35
C GLU A 69 3.65 23.19 -14.12
N GLY A 70 4.85 23.04 -13.57
CA GLY A 70 5.95 22.30 -14.20
C GLY A 70 6.13 20.91 -13.61
N ARG A 71 6.93 20.83 -12.54
CA ARG A 71 7.39 19.54 -11.98
C ARG A 71 6.25 18.62 -11.52
N PHE A 72 5.25 19.17 -10.84
CA PHE A 72 4.16 18.35 -10.31
C PHE A 72 3.13 18.01 -11.39
N ALA A 73 2.72 18.98 -12.21
CA ALA A 73 1.83 18.73 -13.35
C ALA A 73 2.39 17.64 -14.27
N ASN A 74 3.67 17.78 -14.67
CA ASN A 74 4.32 16.80 -15.53
C ASN A 74 4.37 15.38 -14.90
N TRP A 75 4.53 15.30 -13.59
CA TRP A 75 4.46 14.02 -12.86
C TRP A 75 3.06 13.41 -12.94
N LEU A 76 2.01 14.19 -12.70
CA LEU A 76 0.62 13.72 -12.72
C LEU A 76 0.17 13.33 -14.13
N GLU A 77 0.55 14.08 -15.16
CA GLU A 77 0.23 13.78 -16.57
C GLU A 77 0.83 12.44 -17.04
N ASN A 78 2.00 12.08 -16.50
CA ASN A 78 2.72 10.87 -16.83
C ASN A 78 2.68 9.83 -15.73
N ILE A 79 1.66 9.87 -14.89
CA ILE A 79 1.55 9.00 -13.71
C ILE A 79 1.45 7.52 -14.10
N ASN A 80 2.16 6.68 -13.36
CA ASN A 80 2.01 5.24 -13.38
C ASN A 80 1.19 4.75 -12.18
N ASP A 81 0.70 3.53 -12.25
CA ASP A 81 0.03 2.89 -11.13
C ASP A 81 0.99 2.74 -9.93
N TRP A 82 0.47 3.00 -8.74
CA TRP A 82 1.27 2.99 -7.52
C TRP A 82 1.42 1.57 -7.00
N ASN A 83 2.62 1.02 -7.06
CA ASN A 83 2.92 -0.23 -6.37
C ASN A 83 2.79 0.00 -4.86
N LEU A 84 1.71 -0.52 -4.27
CA LEU A 84 1.36 -0.32 -2.87
C LEU A 84 2.03 -1.35 -1.96
N SER A 85 2.21 -2.59 -2.42
CA SER A 85 2.71 -3.68 -1.59
C SER A 85 4.22 -3.63 -1.39
N ARG A 86 4.66 -4.02 -0.19
CA ARG A 86 6.07 -4.12 0.20
C ARG A 86 6.35 -5.45 0.85
N SER A 87 7.26 -6.21 0.27
CA SER A 87 7.78 -7.44 0.87
C SER A 87 8.77 -7.08 1.98
N ARG A 88 8.24 -6.77 3.17
CA ARG A 88 8.97 -6.33 4.36
C ARG A 88 8.52 -7.12 5.58
N TYR A 89 9.34 -7.05 6.63
CA TYR A 89 9.05 -7.74 7.89
C TYR A 89 8.17 -6.90 8.81
N TRP A 90 8.41 -5.59 8.90
CA TRP A 90 7.71 -4.66 9.79
C TRP A 90 7.07 -3.50 9.03
N GLY A 91 5.86 -3.18 9.38
CA GLY A 91 5.02 -2.13 8.82
C GLY A 91 3.54 -2.49 8.91
N ILE A 92 2.67 -1.73 8.23
CA ILE A 92 1.23 -1.96 8.21
C ILE A 92 0.91 -3.10 7.23
N PRO A 93 0.27 -4.19 7.68
CA PRO A 93 -0.13 -5.31 6.81
C PRO A 93 -1.20 -4.89 5.78
N LEU A 94 -1.10 -5.41 4.56
CA LEU A 94 -2.21 -5.31 3.60
C LEU A 94 -3.44 -6.02 4.16
N PRO A 95 -4.60 -5.35 4.24
CA PRO A 95 -5.82 -5.94 4.81
C PRO A 95 -6.57 -6.78 3.77
N ILE A 96 -5.87 -7.67 3.07
CA ILE A 96 -6.41 -8.47 1.96
C ILE A 96 -6.25 -9.94 2.30
N TRP A 97 -7.36 -10.68 2.28
CA TRP A 97 -7.39 -12.13 2.42
C TRP A 97 -7.80 -12.78 1.11
N ARG A 98 -7.15 -13.89 0.76
CA ARG A 98 -7.41 -14.62 -0.49
C ARG A 98 -7.51 -16.12 -0.26
N THR A 99 -8.29 -16.77 -1.11
CA THR A 99 -8.26 -18.23 -1.23
C THR A 99 -6.95 -18.68 -1.88
N GLU A 100 -6.51 -19.91 -1.63
CA GLU A 100 -5.27 -20.46 -2.19
C GLU A 100 -5.27 -20.45 -3.73
N ASP A 101 -6.43 -20.67 -4.35
CA ASP A 101 -6.61 -20.59 -5.82
C ASP A 101 -6.74 -19.16 -6.34
N THR A 102 -6.62 -18.15 -5.47
CA THR A 102 -6.67 -16.71 -5.77
C THR A 102 -7.95 -16.24 -6.48
N LYS A 103 -9.04 -17.01 -6.41
CA LYS A 103 -10.29 -16.69 -7.10
C LYS A 103 -11.24 -15.82 -6.29
N GLU A 104 -11.09 -15.87 -4.96
CA GLU A 104 -11.90 -15.07 -4.04
C GLU A 104 -10.98 -14.22 -3.16
N GLU A 105 -11.35 -12.96 -3.00
CA GLU A 105 -10.60 -11.95 -2.24
C GLU A 105 -11.56 -11.20 -1.32
N LYS A 106 -11.07 -10.85 -0.13
CA LYS A 106 -11.74 -9.92 0.80
C LYS A 106 -10.77 -8.84 1.21
N ILE A 107 -11.20 -7.60 1.07
CA ILE A 107 -10.48 -6.42 1.57
C ILE A 107 -11.21 -5.94 2.81
N ILE A 108 -10.54 -5.91 3.95
CA ILE A 108 -11.12 -5.54 5.23
C ILE A 108 -10.90 -4.06 5.48
N GLY A 109 -11.97 -3.30 5.64
CA GLY A 109 -11.95 -1.85 5.79
C GLY A 109 -12.02 -1.35 7.24
N SER A 110 -12.33 -2.23 8.22
CA SER A 110 -12.43 -1.84 9.63
C SER A 110 -12.17 -3.00 10.58
N VAL A 111 -11.88 -2.69 11.84
CA VAL A 111 -11.76 -3.72 12.89
C VAL A 111 -13.10 -4.40 13.15
N GLU A 112 -14.22 -3.68 13.08
CA GLU A 112 -15.56 -4.25 13.19
C GLU A 112 -15.82 -5.31 12.13
N GLU A 113 -15.46 -5.02 10.88
CA GLU A 113 -15.56 -5.98 9.78
C GLU A 113 -14.65 -7.18 10.02
N LEU A 114 -13.40 -6.95 10.43
CA LEU A 114 -12.45 -8.02 10.74
C LEU A 114 -12.99 -8.95 11.83
N VAL A 115 -13.48 -8.41 12.94
CA VAL A 115 -14.09 -9.19 14.04
C VAL A 115 -15.29 -10.00 13.53
N THR A 116 -16.12 -9.41 12.69
CA THR A 116 -17.28 -10.07 12.10
C THR A 116 -16.86 -11.25 11.22
N GLU A 117 -15.87 -11.05 10.34
CA GLU A 117 -15.35 -12.10 9.46
C GLU A 117 -14.62 -13.22 10.24
N ILE A 118 -13.89 -12.88 11.31
CA ILE A 118 -13.28 -13.86 12.21
C ILE A 118 -14.37 -14.74 12.87
N ASN A 119 -15.46 -14.14 13.33
CA ASN A 119 -16.55 -14.90 13.96
C ASN A 119 -17.24 -15.86 12.97
N LYS A 120 -17.38 -15.45 11.69
CA LYS A 120 -17.83 -16.35 10.61
C LYS A 120 -16.86 -17.50 10.40
N SER A 121 -15.56 -17.21 10.43
CA SER A 121 -14.51 -18.22 10.29
C SER A 121 -14.49 -19.22 11.44
N ILE A 122 -14.73 -18.78 12.67
CA ILE A 122 -14.90 -19.67 13.83
C ILE A 122 -16.12 -20.58 13.65
N ALA A 123 -17.24 -20.01 13.21
CA ALA A 123 -18.46 -20.79 12.94
C ALA A 123 -18.26 -21.83 11.81
N ALA A 124 -17.39 -21.53 10.86
CA ALA A 124 -16.99 -22.44 9.77
C ALA A 124 -15.90 -23.46 10.18
N GLY A 125 -15.33 -23.34 11.39
CA GLY A 125 -14.32 -24.25 11.91
C GLY A 125 -12.89 -24.00 11.45
N PHE A 126 -12.59 -22.86 10.84
CA PHE A 126 -11.25 -22.49 10.40
C PHE A 126 -10.42 -21.79 11.49
N MET A 127 -11.08 -21.19 12.47
CA MET A 127 -10.45 -20.60 13.66
C MET A 127 -11.09 -21.13 14.93
N GLN A 128 -10.33 -21.17 16.03
CA GLN A 128 -10.82 -21.63 17.32
C GLN A 128 -11.35 -20.50 18.19
N GLU A 129 -10.67 -19.35 18.14
CA GLU A 129 -11.04 -18.16 18.91
C GLU A 129 -10.75 -16.87 18.15
N ASN A 130 -11.41 -15.79 18.56
CA ASN A 130 -11.17 -14.46 18.05
C ASN A 130 -10.08 -13.78 18.89
N PRO A 131 -8.91 -13.42 18.31
CA PRO A 131 -7.86 -12.71 19.04
C PRO A 131 -8.33 -11.35 19.59
N PHE A 132 -9.37 -10.76 19.01
CA PHE A 132 -9.94 -9.47 19.39
C PHE A 132 -11.27 -9.60 20.16
N LYS A 133 -11.50 -10.73 20.84
CA LYS A 133 -12.77 -11.02 21.57
C LYS A 133 -13.14 -10.01 22.65
N ASN A 134 -12.16 -9.29 23.19
CA ASN A 134 -12.37 -8.29 24.24
C ASN A 134 -12.58 -6.87 23.67
N PHE A 135 -12.31 -6.67 22.39
CA PHE A 135 -12.55 -5.39 21.73
C PHE A 135 -14.04 -5.10 21.59
N LYS A 136 -14.43 -3.88 21.92
CA LYS A 136 -15.82 -3.41 21.83
C LYS A 136 -15.97 -2.44 20.67
N VAL A 137 -16.72 -2.84 19.65
CA VAL A 137 -17.05 -1.98 18.51
C VAL A 137 -17.80 -0.73 19.01
N GLY A 138 -17.34 0.45 18.54
CA GLY A 138 -17.92 1.73 18.93
C GLY A 138 -17.43 2.33 20.24
N ASP A 139 -16.55 1.62 20.98
CA ASP A 139 -15.86 2.19 22.14
C ASP A 139 -14.53 2.79 21.68
N MET A 140 -14.47 4.11 21.61
CA MET A 140 -13.30 4.90 21.14
C MET A 140 -12.32 5.24 22.27
N SER A 141 -12.36 4.54 23.40
CA SER A 141 -11.42 4.74 24.50
C SER A 141 -10.05 4.17 24.19
N GLU A 142 -8.99 4.82 24.67
CA GLU A 142 -7.59 4.34 24.54
C GLU A 142 -7.45 2.90 25.07
N ALA A 143 -8.06 2.58 26.21
CA ALA A 143 -8.04 1.26 26.81
C ALA A 143 -8.65 0.17 25.90
N ASN A 144 -9.61 0.51 25.03
CA ASN A 144 -10.17 -0.41 24.06
C ASN A 144 -9.26 -0.58 22.84
N TYR A 145 -8.58 0.47 22.41
CA TYR A 145 -7.59 0.40 21.33
C TYR A 145 -6.36 -0.43 21.71
N ASP A 146 -5.93 -0.39 22.97
CA ASP A 146 -4.84 -1.21 23.50
C ASP A 146 -5.11 -2.73 23.44
N LEU A 147 -6.37 -3.12 23.17
CA LEU A 147 -6.77 -4.52 23.00
C LEU A 147 -6.55 -5.03 21.57
N ILE A 148 -6.11 -4.18 20.64
CA ILE A 148 -5.93 -4.52 19.23
C ILE A 148 -4.46 -4.43 18.85
N ASP A 149 -3.94 -5.51 18.30
CA ASP A 149 -2.66 -5.52 17.61
C ASP A 149 -2.87 -6.01 16.17
N LEU A 150 -2.71 -5.10 15.21
CA LEU A 150 -2.86 -5.39 13.78
C LEU A 150 -1.53 -5.63 13.07
N HIS A 151 -0.44 -5.84 13.82
CA HIS A 151 0.82 -6.18 13.22
C HIS A 151 0.82 -7.59 12.61
N LYS A 152 1.74 -7.79 11.70
CA LYS A 152 1.87 -8.99 10.87
C LYS A 152 1.87 -10.30 11.69
N ASN A 153 2.53 -10.33 12.82
CA ASN A 153 2.62 -11.49 13.70
C ASN A 153 1.26 -11.95 14.26
N ILE A 154 0.27 -11.05 14.32
CA ILE A 154 -1.09 -11.37 14.78
C ILE A 154 -2.00 -11.62 13.58
N VAL A 155 -2.02 -10.71 12.61
CA VAL A 155 -3.01 -10.81 11.51
C VAL A 155 -2.70 -11.91 10.50
N ASP A 156 -1.45 -12.38 10.40
CA ASP A 156 -1.08 -13.50 9.53
C ASP A 156 -1.65 -14.85 10.04
N GLU A 157 -1.96 -14.94 11.33
CA GLU A 157 -2.60 -16.13 11.92
C GLU A 157 -4.12 -16.15 11.70
N ILE A 158 -4.71 -15.06 11.22
CA ILE A 158 -6.14 -14.96 10.98
C ILE A 158 -6.48 -15.62 9.65
N VAL A 159 -7.29 -16.66 9.72
CA VAL A 159 -7.88 -17.33 8.55
C VAL A 159 -9.34 -16.89 8.46
N LEU A 160 -9.73 -16.29 7.34
CA LEU A 160 -11.13 -15.94 7.07
C LEU A 160 -11.83 -17.03 6.24
N VAL A 161 -13.13 -16.92 6.07
CA VAL A 161 -13.92 -17.81 5.22
C VAL A 161 -14.44 -17.07 4.01
N SER A 162 -14.26 -17.65 2.82
CA SER A 162 -14.78 -17.10 1.57
C SER A 162 -16.29 -17.36 1.43
N ASP A 163 -16.91 -16.72 0.46
CA ASP A 163 -18.34 -16.93 0.17
C ASP A 163 -18.64 -18.34 -0.31
N SER A 164 -17.66 -19.01 -0.93
CA SER A 164 -17.75 -20.43 -1.31
C SER A 164 -17.41 -21.41 -0.16
N GLY A 165 -17.12 -20.91 1.05
CA GLY A 165 -16.79 -21.73 2.22
C GLY A 165 -15.35 -22.22 2.28
N LYS A 166 -14.43 -21.61 1.52
CA LYS A 166 -13.00 -21.97 1.54
C LYS A 166 -12.23 -21.11 2.53
N PRO A 167 -11.11 -21.62 3.09
CA PRO A 167 -10.23 -20.83 3.92
C PRO A 167 -9.51 -19.75 3.10
N MET A 168 -9.39 -18.56 3.66
CA MET A 168 -8.67 -17.43 3.09
C MET A 168 -7.54 -17.02 4.01
N LYS A 169 -6.34 -16.84 3.45
CA LYS A 169 -5.16 -16.34 4.15
C LYS A 169 -4.87 -14.91 3.73
N ARG A 170 -4.30 -14.14 4.65
CA ARG A 170 -3.88 -12.77 4.37
C ARG A 170 -2.72 -12.75 3.38
N GLU A 171 -2.70 -11.76 2.50
CA GLU A 171 -1.55 -11.43 1.66
C GLU A 171 -0.35 -11.06 2.53
N SER A 172 0.80 -11.69 2.29
CA SER A 172 1.96 -11.58 3.19
C SER A 172 2.63 -10.22 3.19
N ASP A 173 2.38 -9.40 2.18
CA ASP A 173 2.98 -8.09 2.02
C ASP A 173 2.43 -7.05 2.99
N LEU A 174 3.18 -5.96 3.12
CA LEU A 174 2.83 -4.77 3.88
C LEU A 174 2.45 -3.63 2.94
N ILE A 175 1.83 -2.60 3.47
CA ILE A 175 1.54 -1.36 2.75
C ILE A 175 2.80 -0.50 2.65
N ASP A 176 2.96 0.21 1.54
CA ASP A 176 3.96 1.25 1.38
C ASP A 176 3.79 2.34 2.44
N VAL A 177 4.84 2.67 3.17
CA VAL A 177 4.85 3.70 4.22
C VAL A 177 4.40 5.08 3.70
N TRP A 178 4.49 5.33 2.42
CA TRP A 178 3.97 6.54 1.79
C TRP A 178 2.44 6.62 1.81
N PHE A 179 1.76 5.49 1.91
CA PHE A 179 0.31 5.46 2.13
C PHE A 179 -0.03 5.98 3.53
N ASP A 180 0.72 5.57 4.55
CA ASP A 180 0.52 6.02 5.93
C ASP A 180 0.66 7.54 6.02
N SER A 181 1.76 8.08 5.47
CA SER A 181 2.02 9.51 5.49
C SER A 181 1.01 10.31 4.67
N GLY A 182 0.54 9.76 3.55
CA GLY A 182 -0.48 10.39 2.71
C GLY A 182 -1.88 10.35 3.34
N SER A 183 -2.15 9.35 4.20
CA SER A 183 -3.42 9.22 4.92
C SER A 183 -3.54 10.14 6.14
N MET A 184 -2.47 10.85 6.52
CA MET A 184 -2.40 11.65 7.75
C MET A 184 -3.60 12.61 7.93
N PRO A 185 -4.09 13.34 6.91
CA PRO A 185 -5.21 14.28 7.09
C PRO A 185 -6.48 13.60 7.61
N TYR A 186 -6.71 12.35 7.23
CA TYR A 186 -7.85 11.55 7.65
C TYR A 186 -7.55 10.79 8.95
N ALA A 187 -6.39 10.17 9.03
CA ALA A 187 -6.00 9.32 10.14
C ALA A 187 -5.89 10.08 11.47
N GLN A 188 -5.39 11.33 11.45
CA GLN A 188 -5.24 12.14 12.67
C GLN A 188 -6.56 12.46 13.38
N VAL A 189 -7.68 12.41 12.69
CA VAL A 189 -9.01 12.62 13.24
C VAL A 189 -9.84 11.35 13.28
N HIS A 190 -9.23 10.20 12.97
CA HIS A 190 -9.84 8.88 12.93
C HIS A 190 -11.06 8.81 11.97
N TYR A 191 -11.00 9.53 10.86
CA TYR A 191 -12.03 9.47 9.81
C TYR A 191 -12.03 8.08 9.12
N PRO A 192 -13.17 7.48 8.78
CA PRO A 192 -14.54 8.02 8.91
C PRO A 192 -15.27 7.58 10.19
N PHE A 193 -14.57 7.04 11.19
CA PHE A 193 -15.19 6.48 12.39
C PHE A 193 -15.52 7.54 13.44
N GLU A 194 -14.67 8.57 13.53
CA GLU A 194 -14.86 9.73 14.42
C GLU A 194 -14.72 11.04 13.63
N ASN A 195 -15.17 12.15 14.22
CA ASN A 195 -14.91 13.52 13.76
C ASN A 195 -15.24 13.77 12.27
N LYS A 196 -16.24 13.06 11.73
CA LYS A 196 -16.61 13.16 10.30
C LYS A 196 -16.86 14.59 9.85
N GLU A 197 -17.45 15.42 10.71
CA GLU A 197 -17.78 16.81 10.42
C GLU A 197 -16.55 17.69 10.16
N LEU A 198 -15.38 17.30 10.62
CA LEU A 198 -14.13 18.02 10.35
C LEU A 198 -13.71 17.88 8.88
N ILE A 199 -13.98 16.73 8.29
CA ILE A 199 -13.67 16.42 6.89
C ILE A 199 -14.87 16.74 5.99
N ASP A 200 -16.03 16.15 6.24
CA ASP A 200 -17.22 16.24 5.37
C ASP A 200 -17.73 17.68 5.22
N ASN A 201 -17.57 18.52 6.25
CA ASN A 201 -17.98 19.92 6.23
C ASN A 201 -16.84 20.90 5.92
N GLY A 202 -15.67 20.42 5.51
CA GLY A 202 -14.53 21.24 5.13
C GLY A 202 -13.95 22.09 6.26
N LYS A 203 -14.06 21.66 7.52
CA LYS A 203 -13.56 22.42 8.68
C LYS A 203 -12.06 22.24 8.91
N ALA A 204 -11.53 21.07 8.63
CA ALA A 204 -10.12 20.73 8.82
C ALA A 204 -9.44 20.21 7.54
N PHE A 205 -10.19 20.03 6.47
CA PHE A 205 -9.69 19.54 5.18
C PHE A 205 -10.47 20.23 4.03
N PRO A 206 -9.78 20.64 2.94
CA PRO A 206 -8.33 20.60 2.76
C PRO A 206 -7.57 21.56 3.68
N ALA A 207 -6.27 21.34 3.89
CA ALA A 207 -5.42 22.22 4.67
C ALA A 207 -5.25 23.58 3.99
N ASP A 208 -5.25 24.67 4.77
CA ASP A 208 -5.05 26.03 4.26
C ASP A 208 -3.62 26.27 3.78
N PHE A 209 -2.65 25.59 4.37
CA PHE A 209 -1.25 25.79 4.07
C PHE A 209 -0.41 24.54 4.40
N ILE A 210 0.54 24.24 3.50
CA ILE A 210 1.56 23.21 3.71
C ILE A 210 2.89 23.71 3.14
N ALA A 211 4.03 23.43 3.82
CA ALA A 211 5.36 23.85 3.37
C ALA A 211 6.36 22.71 3.51
N GLU A 212 6.96 22.35 2.38
CA GLU A 212 8.04 21.36 2.28
C GLU A 212 8.93 21.67 1.09
N GLY A 213 10.01 20.91 0.92
CA GLY A 213 10.90 21.02 -0.23
C GLY A 213 10.25 20.57 -1.54
N VAL A 214 10.77 21.04 -2.66
CA VAL A 214 10.27 20.74 -4.02
C VAL A 214 10.36 19.24 -4.38
N ASP A 215 11.25 18.49 -3.73
CA ASP A 215 11.39 17.04 -3.87
C ASP A 215 10.10 16.30 -3.45
N GLN A 216 9.30 16.87 -2.52
CA GLN A 216 8.06 16.29 -2.05
C GLN A 216 6.94 16.24 -3.11
N THR A 217 7.10 16.88 -4.24
CA THR A 217 6.25 16.66 -5.42
C THR A 217 6.29 15.22 -5.94
N ARG A 218 7.32 14.44 -5.56
CA ARG A 218 7.46 13.00 -5.82
C ARG A 218 7.61 12.21 -4.52
N GLY A 219 7.01 12.67 -3.46
CA GLY A 219 6.98 12.09 -2.15
C GLY A 219 5.67 12.44 -1.45
N TRP A 220 5.73 13.13 -0.33
CA TRP A 220 4.57 13.39 0.51
C TRP A 220 3.47 14.21 -0.19
N PHE A 221 3.80 15.26 -0.93
CA PHE A 221 2.79 16.03 -1.67
C PHE A 221 2.02 15.17 -2.67
N TYR A 222 2.73 14.27 -3.35
CA TYR A 222 2.07 13.35 -4.27
C TYR A 222 1.12 12.40 -3.53
N THR A 223 1.53 11.81 -2.42
CA THR A 223 0.68 10.87 -1.69
C THR A 223 -0.51 11.53 -1.00
N LEU A 224 -0.35 12.76 -0.48
CA LEU A 224 -1.47 13.58 0.00
C LEU A 224 -2.49 13.89 -1.10
N HIS A 225 -2.00 14.12 -2.32
CA HIS A 225 -2.86 14.44 -3.47
C HIS A 225 -3.55 13.20 -4.07
N ALA A 226 -2.95 12.02 -3.88
CA ALA A 226 -3.41 10.75 -4.42
C ALA A 226 -4.48 10.06 -3.56
N ILE A 227 -4.47 10.29 -2.24
CA ILE A 227 -5.41 9.77 -1.25
C ILE A 227 -6.54 10.76 -0.98
#